data_df7b7f19b97e1c36b0c7174e143e3869
#
_entry.id   df7b7f19b97e1c36b0c7174e143e3869
#
_cell.length_a   1.000
_cell.length_b   1.000
_cell.length_c   1.000
_cell.angle_alpha   90.00
_cell.angle_beta   90.00
_cell.angle_gamma   90.00
#
_symmetry.space_group_name_H-M   'P 1'
#
loop_
_entity.id
_entity.type
_entity.pdbx_description
1 polymer ?
#
loop_
_entity_poly.entity_id
_entity_poly.type
_entity_poly.pdbx_seq_one_letter_code
_entity_poly.pdbx_strand_id
1 'polypeptide(L)'
;MERMVFMNSIFGVKCMEDYIRMCGDGVRQGWHERNGGNLTYRMTDEDINECRPYFKETPGEWIKMDVQADNLKNEYFISTGSGKFLRNVDLEPQNNICIIEINDVGDSYRIVWGLEKGGKPTSEFPTHFMNHSIRKRVTNGENRVIYHAHTPNVIALTYVLPLKSEIFTRMLWKSATECCVVFPGGVGVVPWMVPGGADIARATCVMMEKYEAAIWAFHGLFVSGPDFDIAFGLMHTIEKAAEIAAIALAANGGKKPNQVIEDDQLRQIGKEFGVTLNEDVLNFKSDDDMYC
;
A
#
# COMPACT_ATOMS: atom_id res chain seq x y z
N MET A 1 2.98 -28.12 -20.13
CA MET A 1 2.70 -29.01 -18.98
C MET A 1 2.62 -28.23 -17.66
N GLU A 2 3.48 -27.25 -17.43
CA GLU A 2 3.44 -26.41 -16.20
C GLU A 2 2.14 -25.63 -16.01
N ARG A 3 1.57 -25.03 -17.07
CA ARG A 3 0.29 -24.29 -16.98
C ARG A 3 -0.92 -25.16 -16.59
N MET A 4 -0.93 -26.45 -16.93
CA MET A 4 -2.03 -27.37 -16.55
C MET A 4 -1.97 -27.85 -15.09
N VAL A 5 -0.80 -27.83 -14.46
CA VAL A 5 -0.64 -28.19 -13.04
C VAL A 5 -1.17 -27.04 -12.14
N PHE A 6 -1.08 -25.79 -12.59
CA PHE A 6 -1.60 -24.63 -11.86
C PHE A 6 -3.14 -24.57 -11.83
N MET A 7 -3.83 -25.05 -12.86
CA MET A 7 -5.31 -24.96 -12.97
C MET A 7 -6.07 -25.78 -11.93
N ASN A 8 -5.43 -26.74 -11.25
CA ASN A 8 -6.03 -27.57 -10.18
C ASN A 8 -5.36 -27.32 -8.81
N SER A 9 -4.82 -26.13 -8.59
CA SER A 9 -4.21 -25.72 -7.33
C SER A 9 -4.71 -24.35 -6.92
N ILE A 10 -4.54 -23.96 -5.67
CA ILE A 10 -4.87 -22.62 -5.17
C ILE A 10 -4.18 -21.50 -6.00
N PHE A 11 -3.07 -21.80 -6.65
CA PHE A 11 -2.32 -20.84 -7.48
C PHE A 11 -3.01 -20.52 -8.80
N GLY A 12 -4.03 -21.28 -9.19
CA GLY A 12 -4.90 -20.96 -10.33
C GLY A 12 -6.13 -20.13 -9.93
N VAL A 13 -6.31 -19.84 -8.65
CA VAL A 13 -7.35 -18.91 -8.19
C VAL A 13 -6.92 -17.49 -8.47
N LYS A 14 -7.81 -16.69 -9.08
CA LYS A 14 -7.50 -15.35 -9.59
C LYS A 14 -6.85 -14.42 -8.56
N CYS A 15 -7.37 -14.36 -7.35
CA CYS A 15 -6.81 -13.50 -6.29
C CYS A 15 -5.39 -13.93 -5.89
N MET A 16 -5.06 -15.21 -5.94
CA MET A 16 -3.72 -15.73 -5.66
C MET A 16 -2.74 -15.40 -6.80
N GLU A 17 -3.17 -15.55 -8.06
CA GLU A 17 -2.37 -15.17 -9.22
C GLU A 17 -2.02 -13.68 -9.18
N ASP A 18 -3.02 -12.81 -8.93
CA ASP A 18 -2.83 -11.37 -8.88
C ASP A 18 -1.95 -10.94 -7.70
N TYR A 19 -2.15 -11.57 -6.54
CA TYR A 19 -1.31 -11.32 -5.36
C TYR A 19 0.17 -11.65 -5.63
N ILE A 20 0.43 -12.84 -6.19
CA ILE A 20 1.78 -13.31 -6.54
C ILE A 20 2.40 -12.37 -7.58
N ARG A 21 1.63 -12.00 -8.62
CA ARG A 21 2.05 -11.05 -9.66
C ARG A 21 2.47 -9.71 -9.05
N MET A 22 1.65 -9.13 -8.18
CA MET A 22 1.95 -7.83 -7.55
C MET A 22 3.23 -7.89 -6.70
N CYS A 23 3.46 -8.97 -5.95
CA CYS A 23 4.73 -9.18 -5.25
C CYS A 23 5.93 -9.17 -6.20
N GLY A 24 5.83 -9.89 -7.33
CA GLY A 24 6.86 -9.93 -8.37
C GLY A 24 7.08 -8.59 -9.06
N ASP A 25 6.00 -7.82 -9.31
CA ASP A 25 6.07 -6.49 -9.90
C ASP A 25 6.87 -5.53 -9.02
N GLY A 26 6.59 -5.48 -7.72
CA GLY A 26 7.34 -4.64 -6.78
C GLY A 26 8.82 -5.02 -6.67
N VAL A 27 9.13 -6.31 -6.74
CA VAL A 27 10.52 -6.79 -6.80
C VAL A 27 11.22 -6.31 -8.08
N ARG A 28 10.55 -6.38 -9.24
CA ARG A 28 11.11 -5.88 -10.50
C ARG A 28 11.35 -4.37 -10.50
N GLN A 29 10.56 -3.61 -9.75
CA GLN A 29 10.77 -2.18 -9.54
C GLN A 29 11.93 -1.87 -8.57
N GLY A 30 12.48 -2.88 -7.87
CA GLY A 30 13.53 -2.68 -6.89
C GLY A 30 13.06 -2.12 -5.54
N TRP A 31 11.78 -2.27 -5.20
CA TRP A 31 11.17 -1.72 -3.99
C TRP A 31 11.26 -2.64 -2.76
N HIS A 32 11.81 -3.85 -2.93
CA HIS A 32 11.83 -4.89 -1.90
C HIS A 32 13.24 -5.46 -1.73
N GLU A 33 14.09 -4.74 -1.01
CA GLU A 33 15.37 -5.28 -0.58
C GLU A 33 15.17 -6.29 0.56
N ARG A 34 15.85 -7.43 0.49
CA ARG A 34 15.74 -8.51 1.47
C ARG A 34 14.27 -8.89 1.75
N ASN A 35 13.81 -8.66 2.97
CA ASN A 35 12.44 -8.88 3.44
C ASN A 35 11.68 -7.56 3.67
N GLY A 36 12.12 -6.48 3.02
CA GLY A 36 11.49 -5.16 3.11
C GLY A 36 10.18 -5.09 2.35
N GLY A 37 9.24 -4.32 2.90
CA GLY A 37 7.89 -4.19 2.37
C GLY A 37 6.99 -5.41 2.61
N ASN A 38 5.71 -5.24 2.38
CA ASN A 38 4.69 -6.28 2.60
C ASN A 38 3.37 -5.93 1.90
N LEU A 39 2.56 -6.95 1.70
CA LEU A 39 1.26 -6.86 1.03
C LEU A 39 0.22 -7.62 1.83
N THR A 40 -0.98 -7.05 1.95
CA THR A 40 -2.16 -7.75 2.44
C THR A 40 -3.36 -7.47 1.54
N TYR A 41 -4.20 -8.48 1.39
CA TYR A 41 -5.45 -8.41 0.64
C TYR A 41 -6.61 -8.94 1.48
N ARG A 42 -7.65 -8.15 1.67
CA ARG A 42 -8.89 -8.54 2.31
C ARG A 42 -9.79 -9.23 1.28
N MET A 43 -9.91 -10.55 1.39
CA MET A 43 -10.58 -11.41 0.42
C MET A 43 -12.08 -11.10 0.30
N THR A 44 -12.63 -11.32 -0.88
CA THR A 44 -14.08 -11.35 -1.10
C THR A 44 -14.67 -12.71 -0.72
N ASP A 45 -15.99 -12.80 -0.59
CA ASP A 45 -16.66 -14.09 -0.35
C ASP A 45 -16.43 -15.05 -1.52
N GLU A 46 -16.32 -14.54 -2.75
CA GLU A 46 -15.99 -15.34 -3.94
C GLU A 46 -14.60 -15.93 -3.84
N ASP A 47 -13.58 -15.09 -3.54
CA ASP A 47 -12.21 -15.54 -3.34
C ASP A 47 -12.11 -16.64 -2.25
N ILE A 48 -12.82 -16.41 -1.13
CA ILE A 48 -12.85 -17.36 -0.02
C ILE A 48 -13.44 -18.70 -0.47
N ASN A 49 -14.54 -18.70 -1.21
CA ASN A 49 -15.20 -19.90 -1.69
C ASN A 49 -14.31 -20.68 -2.67
N GLU A 50 -13.58 -19.97 -3.55
CA GLU A 50 -12.64 -20.60 -4.49
C GLU A 50 -11.39 -21.15 -3.79
N CYS A 51 -10.87 -20.46 -2.76
CA CYS A 51 -9.71 -20.90 -2.00
C CYS A 51 -10.02 -21.97 -0.96
N ARG A 52 -11.25 -22.05 -0.44
CA ARG A 52 -11.66 -22.94 0.65
C ARG A 52 -11.32 -24.42 0.45
N PRO A 53 -11.42 -25.03 -0.75
CA PRO A 53 -11.03 -26.42 -0.96
C PRO A 53 -9.56 -26.74 -0.64
N TYR A 54 -8.72 -25.70 -0.59
CA TYR A 54 -7.28 -25.82 -0.34
C TYR A 54 -6.89 -25.47 1.10
N PHE A 55 -7.84 -25.08 1.94
CA PHE A 55 -7.57 -24.76 3.34
C PHE A 55 -7.15 -26.01 4.11
N LYS A 56 -6.35 -25.82 5.15
CA LYS A 56 -5.93 -26.90 6.04
C LYS A 56 -7.16 -27.56 6.68
N GLU A 57 -7.23 -28.90 6.69
CA GLU A 57 -8.28 -29.65 7.39
C GLU A 57 -8.33 -29.27 8.88
N THR A 58 -7.15 -29.06 9.49
CA THR A 58 -7.00 -28.54 10.83
C THR A 58 -6.31 -27.18 10.75
N PRO A 59 -7.06 -26.07 10.86
CA PRO A 59 -6.48 -24.73 10.92
C PRO A 59 -5.50 -24.59 12.09
N GLY A 60 -4.58 -23.60 11.98
CA GLY A 60 -3.69 -23.24 13.09
C GLY A 60 -4.46 -22.77 14.34
N GLU A 61 -3.74 -22.67 15.45
CA GLU A 61 -4.30 -22.10 16.68
C GLU A 61 -4.58 -20.59 16.49
N TRP A 62 -5.52 -20.06 17.29
CA TRP A 62 -5.80 -18.63 17.35
C TRP A 62 -4.65 -17.89 18.00
N ILE A 63 -4.11 -16.91 17.31
CA ILE A 63 -3.03 -16.04 17.76
C ILE A 63 -3.61 -14.66 18.04
N LYS A 64 -3.52 -14.21 19.29
CA LYS A 64 -4.04 -12.91 19.68
C LYS A 64 -3.19 -11.79 19.12
N MET A 65 -3.84 -10.73 18.68
CA MET A 65 -3.22 -9.47 18.24
C MET A 65 -3.32 -8.42 19.33
N ASP A 66 -2.39 -7.46 19.34
CA ASP A 66 -2.46 -6.26 20.20
C ASP A 66 -3.40 -5.17 19.64
N VAL A 67 -4.20 -5.53 18.65
CA VAL A 67 -5.17 -4.65 17.97
C VAL A 67 -6.49 -5.39 17.78
N GLN A 68 -7.59 -4.61 17.73
CA GLN A 68 -8.94 -5.13 17.50
C GLN A 68 -9.67 -4.27 16.47
N ALA A 69 -10.45 -4.90 15.60
CA ALA A 69 -11.31 -4.23 14.65
C ALA A 69 -12.64 -4.98 14.47
N ASP A 70 -13.71 -4.40 15.00
CA ASP A 70 -15.05 -5.01 14.99
C ASP A 70 -15.61 -5.19 13.57
N ASN A 71 -15.26 -4.31 12.64
CA ASN A 71 -15.71 -4.38 11.25
C ASN A 71 -14.94 -5.37 10.38
N LEU A 72 -13.93 -6.07 10.95
CA LEU A 72 -13.14 -7.09 10.27
C LEU A 72 -13.31 -8.50 10.86
N LYS A 73 -14.31 -8.70 11.73
CA LYS A 73 -14.66 -10.01 12.29
C LYS A 73 -15.02 -11.00 11.19
N ASN A 74 -14.52 -12.23 11.31
CA ASN A 74 -14.74 -13.34 10.38
C ASN A 74 -14.25 -13.08 8.94
N GLU A 75 -13.44 -12.05 8.73
CA GLU A 75 -12.84 -11.75 7.43
C GLU A 75 -11.58 -12.60 7.20
N TYR A 76 -11.24 -12.78 5.93
CA TYR A 76 -10.05 -13.51 5.50
C TYR A 76 -9.08 -12.57 4.79
N PHE A 77 -7.78 -12.81 5.00
CA PHE A 77 -6.73 -12.00 4.38
C PHE A 77 -5.64 -12.89 3.79
N ILE A 78 -5.17 -12.54 2.59
CA ILE A 78 -3.86 -13.01 2.10
C ILE A 78 -2.81 -12.05 2.68
N SER A 79 -1.72 -12.58 3.20
CA SER A 79 -0.61 -11.80 3.78
C SER A 79 0.74 -12.38 3.41
N THR A 80 1.71 -11.51 3.13
CA THR A 80 3.12 -11.89 3.10
C THR A 80 3.57 -12.39 4.47
N GLY A 81 4.51 -13.34 4.50
CA GLY A 81 5.08 -13.89 5.74
C GLY A 81 6.15 -12.98 6.33
N SER A 82 6.20 -12.91 7.66
CA SER A 82 7.24 -12.17 8.41
C SER A 82 8.63 -12.72 8.10
N GLY A 83 9.56 -11.83 7.77
CA GLY A 83 10.94 -12.17 7.41
C GLY A 83 11.10 -12.91 6.08
N LYS A 84 10.02 -13.07 5.32
CA LYS A 84 10.05 -13.69 4.00
C LYS A 84 10.46 -12.66 2.94
N PHE A 85 11.14 -13.14 1.90
CA PHE A 85 11.60 -12.30 0.80
C PHE A 85 10.53 -12.31 -0.30
N LEU A 86 10.02 -11.15 -0.70
CA LEU A 86 9.00 -11.06 -1.73
C LEU A 86 9.46 -11.67 -3.07
N ARG A 87 10.76 -11.62 -3.36
CA ARG A 87 11.36 -12.26 -4.55
C ARG A 87 11.20 -13.78 -4.63
N ASN A 88 10.81 -14.42 -3.52
CA ASN A 88 10.60 -15.86 -3.48
C ASN A 88 9.11 -16.24 -3.53
N VAL A 89 8.21 -15.25 -3.60
CA VAL A 89 6.75 -15.49 -3.60
C VAL A 89 6.32 -16.19 -4.88
N ASP A 90 6.88 -15.84 -6.03
CA ASP A 90 6.61 -16.50 -7.32
C ASP A 90 7.23 -17.90 -7.45
N LEU A 91 8.29 -18.19 -6.68
CA LEU A 91 8.97 -19.49 -6.70
C LEU A 91 8.34 -20.52 -5.75
N GLU A 92 8.05 -20.09 -4.52
CA GLU A 92 7.51 -20.94 -3.45
C GLU A 92 6.41 -20.18 -2.67
N PRO A 93 5.26 -19.84 -3.30
CA PRO A 93 4.24 -19.01 -2.63
C PRO A 93 3.77 -19.63 -1.32
N GLN A 94 3.56 -20.97 -1.27
CA GLN A 94 3.13 -21.70 -0.07
C GLN A 94 4.08 -21.57 1.13
N ASN A 95 5.32 -21.15 0.93
CA ASN A 95 6.30 -20.94 1.99
C ASN A 95 6.49 -19.45 2.37
N ASN A 96 5.96 -18.54 1.55
CA ASN A 96 6.25 -17.10 1.67
C ASN A 96 5.01 -16.25 1.96
N ILE A 97 3.81 -16.78 1.68
CA ILE A 97 2.53 -16.11 1.96
C ILE A 97 1.58 -17.05 2.73
N CYS A 98 0.53 -16.48 3.29
CA CYS A 98 -0.51 -17.23 3.98
C CYS A 98 -1.88 -16.60 3.75
N ILE A 99 -2.92 -17.44 3.93
CA ILE A 99 -4.29 -16.98 4.16
C ILE A 99 -4.57 -17.12 5.65
N ILE A 100 -5.07 -16.05 6.24
CA ILE A 100 -5.48 -16.02 7.64
C ILE A 100 -6.97 -15.73 7.75
N GLU A 101 -7.58 -16.23 8.81
CA GLU A 101 -8.96 -15.97 9.21
C GLU A 101 -8.93 -15.16 10.51
N ILE A 102 -9.78 -14.16 10.61
CA ILE A 102 -10.01 -13.37 11.82
C ILE A 102 -11.15 -13.99 12.62
N ASN A 103 -11.01 -14.01 13.94
CA ASN A 103 -12.04 -14.56 14.82
C ASN A 103 -13.30 -13.66 14.88
N ASP A 104 -14.34 -14.17 15.54
CA ASP A 104 -15.63 -13.50 15.77
C ASP A 104 -15.55 -12.32 16.75
N VAL A 105 -14.41 -12.13 17.43
CA VAL A 105 -14.15 -10.97 18.30
C VAL A 105 -13.40 -9.87 17.54
N GLY A 106 -12.63 -10.21 16.50
CA GLY A 106 -11.82 -9.27 15.72
C GLY A 106 -10.49 -8.92 16.36
N ASP A 107 -9.96 -9.77 17.25
CA ASP A 107 -8.72 -9.55 18.00
C ASP A 107 -7.68 -10.66 17.83
N SER A 108 -8.00 -11.71 17.10
CA SER A 108 -7.13 -12.85 16.88
C SER A 108 -7.22 -13.34 15.44
N TYR A 109 -6.14 -13.93 14.94
CA TYR A 109 -6.10 -14.59 13.64
C TYR A 109 -5.63 -16.02 13.78
N ARG A 110 -5.95 -16.85 12.78
CA ARG A 110 -5.33 -18.17 12.56
C ARG A 110 -4.94 -18.37 11.12
N ILE A 111 -3.90 -19.17 10.86
CA ILE A 111 -3.46 -19.49 9.50
C ILE A 111 -4.30 -20.66 9.00
N VAL A 112 -5.06 -20.45 7.92
CA VAL A 112 -5.87 -21.47 7.26
C VAL A 112 -5.18 -22.07 6.04
N TRP A 113 -4.18 -21.36 5.45
CA TRP A 113 -3.37 -21.84 4.33
C TRP A 113 -1.99 -21.18 4.34
N GLY A 114 -0.99 -21.86 3.76
CA GLY A 114 0.35 -21.34 3.51
C GLY A 114 1.28 -21.37 4.72
N LEU A 115 2.46 -20.73 4.57
CA LEU A 115 3.59 -20.75 5.50
C LEU A 115 3.91 -22.19 5.95
N GLU A 116 3.99 -23.15 5.00
CA GLU A 116 4.12 -24.58 5.28
C GLU A 116 5.38 -24.92 6.06
N LYS A 117 6.48 -24.18 5.84
CA LYS A 117 7.73 -24.31 6.61
C LYS A 117 7.70 -23.52 7.94
N GLY A 118 6.51 -23.10 8.39
CA GLY A 118 6.32 -22.31 9.59
C GLY A 118 6.52 -20.81 9.37
N GLY A 119 6.09 -20.02 10.33
CA GLY A 119 6.15 -18.55 10.30
C GLY A 119 4.86 -17.89 10.78
N LYS A 120 4.80 -16.59 10.61
CA LYS A 120 3.66 -15.72 10.94
C LYS A 120 3.39 -14.80 9.76
N PRO A 121 2.20 -14.20 9.64
CA PRO A 121 1.96 -13.07 8.75
C PRO A 121 2.99 -11.97 8.99
N THR A 122 3.12 -11.03 8.05
CA THR A 122 4.05 -9.90 8.20
C THR A 122 4.01 -9.31 9.62
N SER A 123 5.17 -8.93 10.14
CA SER A 123 5.27 -8.26 11.46
C SER A 123 4.49 -6.94 11.53
N GLU A 124 4.20 -6.35 10.38
CA GLU A 124 3.37 -5.14 10.26
C GLU A 124 1.88 -5.46 10.07
N PHE A 125 1.47 -6.73 10.20
CA PHE A 125 0.06 -7.11 10.07
C PHE A 125 -0.87 -6.30 10.99
N PRO A 126 -0.53 -5.98 12.24
CA PRO A 126 -1.35 -5.10 13.07
C PRO A 126 -1.58 -3.72 12.44
N THR A 127 -0.55 -3.13 11.81
CA THR A 127 -0.69 -1.86 11.06
C THR A 127 -1.61 -2.04 9.86
N HIS A 128 -1.40 -3.09 9.06
CA HIS A 128 -2.28 -3.40 7.92
C HIS A 128 -3.72 -3.63 8.37
N PHE A 129 -3.93 -4.41 9.42
CA PHE A 129 -5.25 -4.74 9.94
C PHE A 129 -6.04 -3.50 10.38
N MET A 130 -5.40 -2.61 11.15
CA MET A 130 -6.01 -1.34 11.54
C MET A 130 -6.35 -0.47 10.31
N ASN A 131 -5.45 -0.41 9.33
CA ASN A 131 -5.67 0.36 8.11
C ASN A 131 -6.75 -0.27 7.21
N HIS A 132 -6.85 -1.59 7.12
CA HIS A 132 -7.99 -2.26 6.48
C HIS A 132 -9.32 -1.89 7.15
N SER A 133 -9.36 -1.79 8.48
CA SER A 133 -10.55 -1.35 9.22
C SER A 133 -10.95 0.08 8.84
N ILE A 134 -9.97 1.01 8.80
CA ILE A 134 -10.21 2.40 8.40
C ILE A 134 -10.67 2.47 6.94
N ARG A 135 -9.92 1.84 6.02
CA ARG A 135 -10.24 1.88 4.58
C ARG A 135 -11.59 1.23 4.28
N LYS A 136 -11.92 0.10 4.93
CA LYS A 136 -13.26 -0.51 4.83
C LYS A 136 -14.37 0.47 5.23
N ARG A 137 -14.15 1.24 6.30
CA ARG A 137 -15.13 2.23 6.78
C ARG A 137 -15.29 3.40 5.82
N VAL A 138 -14.19 4.03 5.38
CA VAL A 138 -14.25 5.28 4.60
C VAL A 138 -14.54 5.07 3.11
N THR A 139 -14.37 3.84 2.60
CA THR A 139 -14.67 3.48 1.20
C THR A 139 -15.86 2.52 1.08
N ASN A 140 -16.69 2.37 2.13
CA ASN A 140 -17.83 1.44 2.14
C ASN A 140 -17.45 0.00 1.74
N GLY A 141 -16.21 -0.43 2.08
CA GLY A 141 -15.71 -1.78 1.82
C GLY A 141 -15.04 -1.98 0.47
N GLU A 142 -14.95 -0.95 -0.37
CA GLU A 142 -14.35 -1.05 -1.70
C GLU A 142 -12.85 -1.35 -1.64
N ASN A 143 -12.08 -0.59 -0.85
CA ASN A 143 -10.63 -0.83 -0.75
C ASN A 143 -10.32 -2.13 0.00
N ARG A 144 -9.55 -3.00 -0.66
CA ARG A 144 -9.24 -4.35 -0.19
C ARG A 144 -7.76 -4.67 -0.14
N VAL A 145 -6.93 -3.90 -0.85
CA VAL A 145 -5.48 -4.07 -0.89
C VAL A 145 -4.82 -3.04 -0.01
N ILE A 146 -3.82 -3.45 0.78
CA ILE A 146 -2.85 -2.58 1.42
C ILE A 146 -1.45 -3.06 1.06
N TYR A 147 -0.66 -2.16 0.50
CA TYR A 147 0.67 -2.44 0.02
C TYR A 147 1.67 -1.45 0.59
N HIS A 148 2.74 -1.97 1.17
CA HIS A 148 3.87 -1.20 1.67
C HIS A 148 5.14 -1.59 0.91
N ALA A 149 5.89 -0.58 0.45
CA ALA A 149 7.15 -0.78 -0.27
C ALA A 149 8.15 0.34 0.02
N HIS A 150 9.43 0.04 -0.13
CA HIS A 150 10.53 0.99 0.06
C HIS A 150 10.85 1.70 -1.26
N THR A 151 9.99 2.62 -1.64
CA THR A 151 10.08 3.39 -2.90
C THR A 151 11.19 4.44 -2.81
N PRO A 152 12.33 4.27 -3.56
CA PRO A 152 13.55 5.04 -3.28
C PRO A 152 13.43 6.53 -3.55
N ASN A 153 12.66 6.95 -4.56
CA ASN A 153 12.55 8.37 -4.89
C ASN A 153 11.62 9.09 -3.91
N VAL A 154 10.52 8.45 -3.48
CA VAL A 154 9.69 8.98 -2.40
C VAL A 154 10.51 9.14 -1.13
N ILE A 155 11.32 8.12 -0.77
CA ILE A 155 12.22 8.18 0.39
C ILE A 155 13.20 9.34 0.24
N ALA A 156 13.83 9.49 -0.93
CA ALA A 156 14.78 10.58 -1.20
C ALA A 156 14.17 11.96 -1.01
N LEU A 157 12.91 12.17 -1.44
CA LEU A 157 12.21 13.42 -1.23
C LEU A 157 11.99 13.75 0.25
N THR A 158 11.91 12.76 1.14
CA THR A 158 11.76 13.01 2.60
C THR A 158 13.01 13.65 3.24
N TYR A 159 14.18 13.62 2.55
CA TYR A 159 15.39 14.31 3.00
C TYR A 159 15.46 15.76 2.57
N VAL A 160 14.69 16.16 1.57
CA VAL A 160 14.83 17.49 0.94
C VAL A 160 13.56 18.35 1.03
N LEU A 161 12.41 17.75 1.29
CA LEU A 161 11.14 18.46 1.45
C LEU A 161 10.72 18.55 2.92
N PRO A 162 10.06 19.65 3.34
CA PRO A 162 9.36 19.68 4.61
C PRO A 162 8.33 18.54 4.71
N LEU A 163 8.30 17.83 5.84
CA LEU A 163 7.44 16.65 6.06
C LEU A 163 5.97 17.08 6.31
N LYS A 164 5.33 17.64 5.30
CA LYS A 164 3.93 18.09 5.29
C LYS A 164 3.18 17.48 4.11
N SER A 165 1.98 16.95 4.36
CA SER A 165 1.15 16.28 3.35
C SER A 165 0.86 17.17 2.16
N GLU A 166 0.59 18.45 2.40
CA GLU A 166 0.29 19.46 1.37
C GLU A 166 1.50 19.71 0.47
N ILE A 167 2.71 19.81 1.04
CA ILE A 167 3.95 20.06 0.28
C ILE A 167 4.26 18.84 -0.60
N PHE A 168 4.20 17.62 -0.06
CA PHE A 168 4.43 16.42 -0.85
C PHE A 168 3.39 16.27 -1.95
N THR A 169 2.11 16.47 -1.64
CA THR A 169 1.04 16.38 -2.64
C THR A 169 1.27 17.38 -3.77
N ARG A 170 1.52 18.65 -3.46
CA ARG A 170 1.78 19.70 -4.47
C ARG A 170 2.98 19.37 -5.33
N MET A 171 4.10 18.93 -4.72
CA MET A 171 5.29 18.53 -5.46
C MET A 171 4.96 17.42 -6.46
N LEU A 172 4.29 16.36 -6.03
CA LEU A 172 3.96 15.21 -6.87
C LEU A 172 2.97 15.61 -7.98
N TRP A 173 1.92 16.37 -7.67
CA TRP A 173 0.94 16.81 -8.68
C TRP A 173 1.57 17.73 -9.74
N LYS A 174 2.51 18.59 -9.34
CA LYS A 174 3.19 19.50 -10.25
C LYS A 174 4.31 18.87 -11.07
N SER A 175 4.68 17.63 -10.74
CA SER A 175 5.73 16.87 -11.43
C SER A 175 5.24 16.06 -12.63
N ALA A 176 3.98 15.62 -12.63
CA ALA A 176 3.40 14.85 -13.74
C ALA A 176 1.87 15.04 -13.80
N THR A 177 1.35 15.22 -15.01
CA THR A 177 -0.06 15.56 -15.29
C THR A 177 -1.05 14.57 -14.69
N GLU A 178 -0.75 13.27 -14.75
CA GLU A 178 -1.63 12.18 -14.31
C GLU A 178 -1.83 12.14 -12.79
N CYS A 179 -0.90 12.70 -12.01
CA CYS A 179 -0.89 12.56 -10.56
C CYS A 179 -2.16 13.09 -9.89
N CYS A 180 -2.61 14.28 -10.27
CA CYS A 180 -3.82 14.86 -9.69
C CYS A 180 -5.11 14.12 -10.08
N VAL A 181 -5.07 13.29 -11.13
CA VAL A 181 -6.17 12.40 -11.54
C VAL A 181 -6.15 11.09 -10.75
N VAL A 182 -4.95 10.50 -10.57
CA VAL A 182 -4.78 9.19 -9.91
C VAL A 182 -4.98 9.28 -8.39
N PHE A 183 -4.50 10.37 -7.76
CA PHE A 183 -4.69 10.60 -6.32
C PHE A 183 -5.16 12.03 -6.04
N PRO A 184 -6.42 12.35 -6.43
CA PRO A 184 -6.96 13.71 -6.31
C PRO A 184 -7.09 14.20 -4.86
N GLY A 185 -7.15 13.27 -3.89
CA GLY A 185 -7.11 13.58 -2.46
C GLY A 185 -5.73 14.00 -1.97
N GLY A 186 -4.67 13.63 -2.70
CA GLY A 186 -3.28 13.83 -2.29
C GLY A 186 -2.68 12.65 -1.53
N VAL A 187 -1.57 12.90 -0.83
CA VAL A 187 -0.84 11.92 -0.02
C VAL A 187 -0.67 12.41 1.41
N GLY A 188 -0.79 11.50 2.38
CA GLY A 188 -0.46 11.77 3.78
C GLY A 188 1.05 11.63 4.02
N VAL A 189 1.59 12.35 5.00
CA VAL A 189 2.98 12.21 5.45
C VAL A 189 3.01 11.90 6.94
N VAL A 190 3.63 10.79 7.29
CA VAL A 190 3.90 10.39 8.67
C VAL A 190 5.36 10.72 8.96
N PRO A 191 5.66 11.55 9.97
CA PRO A 191 7.03 11.80 10.42
C PRO A 191 7.73 10.49 10.78
N TRP A 192 9.07 10.52 10.84
CA TRP A 192 9.82 9.32 11.21
C TRP A 192 9.39 8.76 12.56
N MET A 193 9.10 7.47 12.55
CA MET A 193 8.74 6.67 13.71
C MET A 193 9.37 5.29 13.59
N VAL A 194 9.55 4.60 14.72
CA VAL A 194 10.02 3.21 14.71
C VAL A 194 8.95 2.32 14.06
N PRO A 195 9.28 1.57 12.97
CA PRO A 195 8.33 0.72 12.28
C PRO A 195 7.89 -0.48 13.12
N GLY A 196 6.71 -1.05 12.79
CA GLY A 196 6.17 -2.25 13.46
C GLY A 196 5.52 -2.00 14.83
N GLY A 197 5.53 -0.78 15.34
CA GLY A 197 4.90 -0.41 16.60
C GLY A 197 3.48 0.12 16.46
N ALA A 198 2.74 0.18 17.58
CA ALA A 198 1.38 0.70 17.63
C ALA A 198 1.30 2.21 17.30
N ASP A 199 2.37 2.97 17.53
CA ASP A 199 2.38 4.42 17.29
C ASP A 199 2.36 4.74 15.80
N ILE A 200 3.24 4.09 15.02
CA ILE A 200 3.25 4.28 13.56
C ILE A 200 1.96 3.74 12.94
N ALA A 201 1.39 2.66 13.48
CA ALA A 201 0.11 2.12 13.03
C ALA A 201 -1.01 3.16 13.20
N ARG A 202 -1.11 3.79 14.37
CA ARG A 202 -2.10 4.86 14.65
C ARG A 202 -1.87 6.08 13.77
N ALA A 203 -0.63 6.53 13.63
CA ALA A 203 -0.28 7.67 12.78
C ALA A 203 -0.66 7.41 11.30
N THR A 204 -0.39 6.19 10.82
CA THR A 204 -0.78 5.77 9.47
C THR A 204 -2.29 5.76 9.31
N CYS A 205 -3.05 5.25 10.29
CA CYS A 205 -4.52 5.27 10.27
C CYS A 205 -5.10 6.68 10.13
N VAL A 206 -4.52 7.66 10.82
CA VAL A 206 -4.95 9.08 10.70
C VAL A 206 -4.77 9.58 9.26
N MET A 207 -3.68 9.21 8.60
CA MET A 207 -3.47 9.57 7.19
C MET A 207 -4.41 8.78 6.28
N MET A 208 -4.53 7.47 6.47
CA MET A 208 -5.36 6.59 5.64
C MET A 208 -6.88 6.82 5.83
N GLU A 209 -7.29 7.60 6.79
CA GLU A 209 -8.67 8.09 6.89
C GLU A 209 -9.01 9.14 5.81
N LYS A 210 -8.01 9.93 5.40
CA LYS A 210 -8.14 11.03 4.44
C LYS A 210 -7.56 10.72 3.07
N TYR A 211 -6.49 9.92 3.02
CA TYR A 211 -5.71 9.65 1.82
C TYR A 211 -5.66 8.16 1.51
N GLU A 212 -5.44 7.81 0.26
CA GLU A 212 -5.21 6.42 -0.16
C GLU A 212 -3.74 6.03 -0.11
N ALA A 213 -2.88 7.00 0.16
CA ALA A 213 -1.44 6.82 0.28
C ALA A 213 -0.88 7.58 1.49
N ALA A 214 0.06 6.97 2.21
CA ALA A 214 0.78 7.56 3.33
C ALA A 214 2.30 7.33 3.16
N ILE A 215 3.06 8.41 3.13
CA ILE A 215 4.52 8.38 3.08
C ILE A 215 5.03 8.25 4.51
N TRP A 216 5.85 7.22 4.77
CA TRP A 216 6.61 7.10 6.01
C TRP A 216 8.00 7.71 5.80
N ALA A 217 8.27 8.83 6.45
CA ALA A 217 9.52 9.55 6.29
C ALA A 217 10.74 8.64 6.52
N PHE A 218 11.70 8.66 5.59
CA PHE A 218 12.93 7.86 5.59
C PHE A 218 12.74 6.34 5.52
N HIS A 219 11.54 5.88 5.15
CA HIS A 219 11.22 4.46 5.16
C HIS A 219 10.55 3.97 3.86
N GLY A 220 9.45 4.57 3.43
CA GLY A 220 8.74 4.11 2.24
C GLY A 220 7.35 4.68 2.07
N LEU A 221 6.57 3.97 1.25
CA LEU A 221 5.21 4.34 0.91
C LEU A 221 4.23 3.22 1.29
N PHE A 222 3.07 3.62 1.79
CA PHE A 222 1.97 2.76 2.19
C PHE A 222 0.74 3.17 1.38
N VAL A 223 0.14 2.27 0.61
CA VAL A 223 -1.03 2.58 -0.23
C VAL A 223 -2.17 1.61 -0.01
N SER A 224 -3.38 2.05 -0.36
CA SER A 224 -4.58 1.21 -0.38
C SER A 224 -5.32 1.38 -1.71
N GLY A 225 -5.94 0.31 -2.19
CA GLY A 225 -6.77 0.32 -3.38
C GLY A 225 -7.86 -0.75 -3.34
N PRO A 226 -8.84 -0.68 -4.25
CA PRO A 226 -9.90 -1.68 -4.36
C PRO A 226 -9.38 -3.05 -4.82
N ASP A 227 -8.39 -3.05 -5.69
CA ASP A 227 -7.77 -4.22 -6.28
C ASP A 227 -6.24 -4.05 -6.42
N PHE A 228 -5.58 -5.10 -6.91
CA PHE A 228 -4.13 -5.13 -7.03
C PHE A 228 -3.60 -4.16 -8.09
N ASP A 229 -4.29 -4.01 -9.22
CA ASP A 229 -3.86 -3.13 -10.31
C ASP A 229 -3.96 -1.66 -9.90
N ILE A 230 -5.05 -1.26 -9.27
CA ILE A 230 -5.25 0.13 -8.79
C ILE A 230 -4.26 0.45 -7.66
N ALA A 231 -4.08 -0.47 -6.68
CA ALA A 231 -3.12 -0.23 -5.59
C ALA A 231 -1.67 -0.15 -6.10
N PHE A 232 -1.28 -1.05 -7.01
CA PHE A 232 0.05 -1.00 -7.63
C PHE A 232 0.23 0.26 -8.49
N GLY A 233 -0.79 0.59 -9.30
CA GLY A 233 -0.79 1.79 -10.14
C GLY A 233 -0.63 3.08 -9.33
N LEU A 234 -1.33 3.18 -8.18
CA LEU A 234 -1.21 4.31 -7.26
C LEU A 234 0.23 4.44 -6.73
N MET A 235 0.81 3.34 -6.21
CA MET A 235 2.20 3.34 -5.73
C MET A 235 3.18 3.73 -6.84
N HIS A 236 3.02 3.15 -8.02
CA HIS A 236 3.90 3.39 -9.17
C HIS A 236 3.80 4.83 -9.68
N THR A 237 2.59 5.41 -9.73
CA THR A 237 2.40 6.80 -10.13
C THR A 237 3.06 7.77 -9.15
N ILE A 238 2.89 7.54 -7.84
CA ILE A 238 3.53 8.36 -6.80
C ILE A 238 5.05 8.27 -6.89
N GLU A 239 5.60 7.06 -7.00
CA GLU A 239 7.05 6.86 -7.11
C GLU A 239 7.63 7.46 -8.40
N LYS A 240 6.92 7.32 -9.54
CA LYS A 240 7.32 7.94 -10.81
C LYS A 240 7.34 9.47 -10.72
N ALA A 241 6.35 10.08 -10.10
CA ALA A 241 6.33 11.52 -9.86
C ALA A 241 7.48 11.98 -8.96
N ALA A 242 7.77 11.19 -7.92
CA ALA A 242 8.90 11.44 -7.01
C ALA A 242 10.25 11.31 -7.74
N GLU A 243 10.41 10.33 -8.64
CA GLU A 243 11.59 10.18 -9.50
C GLU A 243 11.79 11.43 -10.37
N ILE A 244 10.74 11.87 -11.07
CA ILE A 244 10.79 13.08 -11.92
C ILE A 244 11.17 14.31 -11.08
N ALA A 245 10.53 14.48 -9.92
CA ALA A 245 10.82 15.58 -9.00
C ALA A 245 12.29 15.57 -8.54
N ALA A 246 12.77 14.41 -8.09
CA ALA A 246 14.14 14.27 -7.60
C ALA A 246 15.17 14.55 -8.70
N ILE A 247 14.95 14.05 -9.93
CA ILE A 247 15.81 14.31 -11.08
C ILE A 247 15.79 15.80 -11.46
N ALA A 248 14.61 16.42 -11.53
CA ALA A 248 14.48 17.84 -11.87
C ALA A 248 15.16 18.75 -10.84
N LEU A 249 15.02 18.44 -9.55
CA LEU A 249 15.71 19.14 -8.47
C LEU A 249 17.24 19.01 -8.57
N ALA A 250 17.72 17.80 -8.77
CA ALA A 250 19.15 17.54 -8.92
C ALA A 250 19.73 18.28 -10.16
N ALA A 251 19.04 18.22 -11.30
CA ALA A 251 19.44 18.88 -12.52
C ALA A 251 19.46 20.42 -12.38
N ASN A 252 18.61 20.99 -11.53
CA ASN A 252 18.56 22.43 -11.26
C ASN A 252 19.39 22.87 -10.04
N GLY A 253 20.27 22.00 -9.55
CA GLY A 253 21.16 22.31 -8.41
C GLY A 253 20.42 22.55 -7.10
N GLY A 254 19.30 21.87 -6.88
CA GLY A 254 18.46 21.98 -5.69
C GLY A 254 17.59 23.24 -5.64
N LYS A 255 17.55 24.00 -6.71
CA LYS A 255 16.74 25.23 -6.79
C LYS A 255 15.32 24.90 -7.24
N LYS A 256 14.40 25.85 -7.00
CA LYS A 256 13.03 25.80 -7.52
C LYS A 256 13.05 25.54 -9.03
N PRO A 257 12.22 24.61 -9.56
CA PRO A 257 12.10 24.39 -11.00
C PRO A 257 11.72 25.68 -11.74
N ASN A 258 12.24 25.85 -12.96
CA ASN A 258 11.93 27.02 -13.78
C ASN A 258 10.46 27.04 -14.23
N GLN A 259 9.85 25.87 -14.33
CA GLN A 259 8.45 25.67 -14.76
C GLN A 259 7.85 24.52 -13.96
N VAL A 260 6.58 24.61 -13.64
CA VAL A 260 5.77 23.59 -12.99
C VAL A 260 4.36 23.63 -13.60
N ILE A 261 3.56 22.59 -13.34
CA ILE A 261 2.12 22.66 -13.61
C ILE A 261 1.50 23.62 -12.59
N GLU A 262 0.89 24.70 -13.05
CA GLU A 262 0.31 25.73 -12.20
C GLU A 262 -1.04 25.26 -11.60
N ASP A 263 -1.46 25.86 -10.49
CA ASP A 263 -2.66 25.47 -9.75
C ASP A 263 -3.94 25.54 -10.61
N ASP A 264 -4.04 26.55 -11.48
CA ASP A 264 -5.18 26.67 -12.41
C ASP A 264 -5.16 25.58 -13.49
N GLN A 265 -3.96 25.15 -13.91
CA GLN A 265 -3.81 24.01 -14.83
C GLN A 265 -4.20 22.70 -14.16
N LEU A 266 -3.84 22.48 -12.88
CA LEU A 266 -4.29 21.34 -12.10
C LEU A 266 -5.83 21.32 -11.99
N ARG A 267 -6.47 22.46 -11.70
CA ARG A 267 -7.94 22.58 -11.68
C ARG A 267 -8.56 22.27 -13.04
N GLN A 268 -7.93 22.73 -14.12
CA GLN A 268 -8.37 22.40 -15.49
C GLN A 268 -8.30 20.90 -15.74
N ILE A 269 -7.20 20.22 -15.37
CA ILE A 269 -7.07 18.77 -15.48
C ILE A 269 -8.18 18.06 -14.68
N GLY A 270 -8.38 18.45 -13.41
CA GLY A 270 -9.44 17.88 -12.57
C GLY A 270 -10.82 18.00 -13.22
N LYS A 271 -11.14 19.16 -13.80
CA LYS A 271 -12.40 19.38 -14.52
C LYS A 271 -12.55 18.49 -15.75
N GLU A 272 -11.53 18.40 -16.59
CA GLU A 272 -11.55 17.60 -17.82
C GLU A 272 -11.68 16.10 -17.55
N PHE A 273 -11.04 15.61 -16.46
CA PHE A 273 -11.09 14.20 -16.07
C PHE A 273 -12.21 13.87 -15.06
N GLY A 274 -13.01 14.87 -14.65
CA GLY A 274 -14.15 14.67 -13.76
C GLY A 274 -13.77 14.27 -12.33
N VAL A 275 -12.57 14.66 -11.86
CA VAL A 275 -12.09 14.41 -10.50
C VAL A 275 -12.10 15.69 -9.67
N THR A 276 -12.44 15.55 -8.38
CA THR A 276 -12.44 16.67 -7.42
C THR A 276 -11.10 16.68 -6.68
N LEU A 277 -10.29 17.70 -6.93
CA LEU A 277 -9.01 17.88 -6.26
C LEU A 277 -9.22 18.39 -4.83
N ASN A 278 -8.30 18.03 -3.95
CA ASN A 278 -8.28 18.53 -2.58
C ASN A 278 -7.88 20.04 -2.58
N GLU A 279 -8.86 20.91 -2.39
CA GLU A 279 -8.66 22.37 -2.39
C GLU A 279 -7.82 22.85 -1.20
N ASP A 280 -7.78 22.13 -0.08
CA ASP A 280 -6.89 22.49 1.03
C ASP A 280 -5.42 22.39 0.62
N VAL A 281 -5.10 21.43 -0.26
CA VAL A 281 -3.77 21.28 -0.87
C VAL A 281 -3.49 22.42 -1.86
N LEU A 282 -4.42 22.73 -2.78
CA LEU A 282 -4.24 23.78 -3.79
C LEU A 282 -4.14 25.18 -3.17
N ASN A 283 -4.85 25.42 -2.07
CA ASN A 283 -4.86 26.70 -1.38
C ASN A 283 -3.78 26.81 -0.28
N PHE A 284 -3.02 25.75 -0.05
CA PHE A 284 -1.96 25.73 0.95
C PHE A 284 -0.85 26.72 0.57
N LYS A 285 -0.49 27.57 1.54
CA LYS A 285 0.60 28.54 1.41
C LYS A 285 1.60 28.32 2.54
N SER A 286 2.85 28.23 2.19
CA SER A 286 3.96 28.11 3.13
C SER A 286 5.18 28.83 2.58
N ASP A 287 5.89 29.58 3.44
CA ASP A 287 7.18 30.18 3.08
C ASP A 287 8.24 29.10 2.76
N ASP A 288 8.05 27.87 3.26
CA ASP A 288 8.89 26.69 2.98
C ASP A 288 8.52 26.01 1.66
N ASP A 289 7.48 26.46 0.95
CA ASP A 289 7.04 25.86 -0.29
C ASP A 289 7.89 26.36 -1.46
N MET A 290 9.01 25.72 -1.67
CA MET A 290 9.90 25.99 -2.82
C MET A 290 9.22 25.73 -4.18
N TYR A 291 8.00 25.20 -4.19
CA TYR A 291 7.30 24.68 -5.37
C TYR A 291 5.89 25.28 -5.54
N CYS A 292 5.53 26.25 -4.73
CA CYS A 292 4.33 27.09 -4.88
C CYS A 292 4.56 28.28 -5.77
#